data_c22fd88a38e74c3d5456399a9d80c00a
#
_entry.id   c22fd88a38e74c3d5456399a9d80c00a
#
_cell.length_a   1.000
_cell.length_b   1.000
_cell.length_c   1.000
_cell.angle_alpha   90.00
_cell.angle_beta   90.00
_cell.angle_gamma   90.00
#
_symmetry.space_group_name_H-M   'P 1'
#
loop_
_entity.id
_entity.type
_entity.pdbx_description
1 polymer ?
#
loop_
_entity_poly.entity_id
_entity_poly.type
_entity_poly.pdbx_seq_one_letter_code
_entity_poly.pdbx_strand_id
1 'polypeptide(L)'
;MAATTCGVGCGHHTDSSSSRPAGPTGPPSSGAASDWATPAGHAPRGPVRFPGLPPRIAHGPRDGSAVALTFHGQGDAELARALLSEAERAGARVTVLAVGTWLDEHPEMARRVLDGGHELGNHTMRHRAVCALPADEAYAEIAQCADRLRRLTGTIGGWFRPSRARTATDLVTRLAARAGYPHVLSYDVDSLDFQDPGPDAVRDAVLGQVRAGSVVSLHFGHSGTLTALPAVLDGLRRRGLRAVTTTELMHSDGVAPTAGPGRRTETG
;
A
#
# COMPACT_ATOMS: atom_id res chain seq x y z
N MET A 1 35.44 55.82 6.14
CA MET A 1 35.18 57.19 5.71
C MET A 1 33.83 57.25 5.08
N ALA A 2 33.01 58.20 5.63
CA ALA A 2 31.79 58.85 5.14
C ALA A 2 30.59 57.92 4.87
N ALA A 3 29.52 57.81 5.61
CA ALA A 3 28.57 58.78 6.23
C ALA A 3 27.92 59.76 5.25
N THR A 4 26.57 59.66 5.14
CA THR A 4 25.62 60.79 5.02
C THR A 4 24.24 60.23 4.65
N THR A 5 23.29 60.15 5.47
CA THR A 5 22.24 60.99 6.13
C THR A 5 21.08 61.42 5.21
N CYS A 6 19.90 61.14 5.78
CA CYS A 6 18.66 61.89 5.94
C CYS A 6 17.78 62.25 4.76
N GLY A 7 16.48 62.00 4.98
CA GLY A 7 15.36 62.66 4.33
C GLY A 7 14.02 62.24 4.94
N VAL A 8 13.54 63.04 5.94
CA VAL A 8 12.23 62.94 6.62
C VAL A 8 11.20 63.72 5.79
N GLY A 9 9.99 63.18 5.64
CA GLY A 9 8.83 63.89 5.09
C GLY A 9 7.54 63.43 5.75
N CYS A 10 7.02 64.21 6.72
CA CYS A 10 5.68 64.10 7.31
C CYS A 10 4.61 64.67 6.39
N GLY A 11 3.45 64.05 6.33
CA GLY A 11 2.24 64.62 5.74
C GLY A 11 0.98 64.03 6.37
N HIS A 12 0.22 64.89 7.04
CA HIS A 12 -0.95 64.60 7.89
C HIS A 12 -2.28 64.53 7.12
N HIS A 13 -3.23 63.82 7.78
CA HIS A 13 -4.72 63.95 7.78
C HIS A 13 -5.47 63.48 6.51
N THR A 14 -6.55 62.71 6.66
CA THR A 14 -7.85 63.03 7.32
C THR A 14 -8.67 61.78 7.56
N ASP A 15 -9.41 61.75 8.68
CA ASP A 15 -10.50 60.85 9.06
C ASP A 15 -11.61 60.74 8.01
N SER A 16 -12.20 59.59 7.88
CA SER A 16 -13.63 59.47 7.60
C SER A 16 -14.13 58.11 8.09
N SER A 17 -14.90 58.15 9.12
CA SER A 17 -15.76 57.14 9.71
C SER A 17 -16.80 56.62 8.68
N SER A 18 -16.93 55.33 8.54
CA SER A 18 -18.19 54.72 8.08
C SER A 18 -18.37 53.32 8.65
N SER A 19 -19.45 53.22 9.35
CA SER A 19 -20.17 52.15 10.01
C SER A 19 -20.08 50.75 9.41
N ARG A 20 -19.81 49.77 10.29
CA ARG A 20 -20.05 48.34 10.21
C ARG A 20 -21.54 48.02 10.11
N PRO A 21 -21.93 46.94 9.41
CA PRO A 21 -22.99 46.08 9.89
C PRO A 21 -22.43 44.71 10.30
N ALA A 22 -22.90 44.22 11.43
CA ALA A 22 -22.67 42.89 11.96
C ALA A 22 -23.29 41.82 11.07
N GLY A 23 -22.50 40.84 10.61
CA GLY A 23 -22.99 39.63 10.01
C GLY A 23 -23.13 38.52 11.06
N PRO A 24 -24.03 37.56 10.86
CA PRO A 24 -24.37 36.56 11.87
C PRO A 24 -23.28 35.52 12.04
N THR A 25 -22.94 35.25 13.30
CA THR A 25 -22.13 34.09 13.72
C THR A 25 -22.97 32.84 13.68
N GLY A 26 -22.78 32.04 12.59
CA GLY A 26 -23.20 30.65 12.55
C GLY A 26 -22.01 29.74 12.87
N PRO A 27 -22.20 28.61 13.56
CA PRO A 27 -21.14 27.65 13.80
C PRO A 27 -20.68 27.02 12.47
N PRO A 28 -19.41 26.59 12.33
CA PRO A 28 -18.94 25.94 11.14
C PRO A 28 -19.70 24.61 10.98
N SER A 29 -20.38 24.48 9.86
CA SER A 29 -21.03 23.25 9.41
C SER A 29 -19.99 22.14 9.34
N SER A 30 -20.20 21.12 10.18
CA SER A 30 -19.43 19.88 10.16
C SER A 30 -19.54 19.20 8.80
N GLY A 31 -18.38 19.00 8.20
CA GLY A 31 -18.00 17.90 7.34
C GLY A 31 -18.99 17.47 6.25
N ALA A 32 -18.77 17.95 5.05
CA ALA A 32 -19.12 17.17 3.88
C ALA A 32 -18.31 15.87 3.93
N ALA A 33 -18.94 14.78 4.37
CA ALA A 33 -18.54 13.44 3.96
C ALA A 33 -18.65 13.43 2.43
N SER A 34 -17.51 13.36 1.76
CA SER A 34 -17.46 13.25 0.31
C SER A 34 -18.15 11.95 -0.10
N ASP A 35 -19.34 12.08 -0.65
CA ASP A 35 -20.03 11.04 -1.42
C ASP A 35 -19.18 10.72 -2.65
N TRP A 36 -18.30 9.73 -2.49
CA TRP A 36 -17.52 9.20 -3.59
C TRP A 36 -17.94 7.74 -3.82
N ALA A 37 -18.85 7.64 -4.78
CA ALA A 37 -19.27 6.35 -5.30
C ALA A 37 -18.03 5.59 -5.79
N THR A 38 -17.76 4.43 -5.16
CA THR A 38 -16.77 3.47 -5.60
C THR A 38 -17.14 3.04 -7.02
N PRO A 39 -16.24 3.15 -8.02
CA PRO A 39 -16.49 2.55 -9.32
C PRO A 39 -16.79 1.07 -9.13
N ALA A 40 -17.84 0.58 -9.78
CA ALA A 40 -18.22 -0.82 -9.71
C ALA A 40 -17.05 -1.70 -10.21
N GLY A 41 -16.40 -2.43 -9.28
CA GLY A 41 -15.39 -3.39 -9.66
C GLY A 41 -14.54 -3.96 -8.53
N HIS A 42 -14.02 -3.14 -7.63
CA HIS A 42 -13.07 -3.62 -6.62
C HIS A 42 -13.31 -2.94 -5.28
N ALA A 43 -14.26 -3.46 -4.50
CA ALA A 43 -14.34 -3.07 -3.09
C ALA A 43 -13.00 -3.44 -2.38
N PRO A 44 -12.45 -2.54 -1.54
CA PRO A 44 -11.23 -2.84 -0.80
C PRO A 44 -11.43 -4.09 0.05
N ARG A 45 -10.54 -5.06 -0.14
CA ARG A 45 -10.65 -6.36 0.55
C ARG A 45 -9.90 -6.31 1.87
N GLY A 46 -10.58 -6.74 2.94
CA GLY A 46 -9.94 -7.02 4.22
C GLY A 46 -9.17 -8.33 4.19
N PRO A 47 -8.47 -8.68 5.31
CA PRO A 47 -7.71 -9.91 5.41
C PRO A 47 -8.58 -11.15 5.16
N VAL A 48 -8.08 -12.06 4.35
CA VAL A 48 -8.73 -13.34 4.07
C VAL A 48 -7.97 -14.46 4.79
N ARG A 49 -8.71 -15.37 5.42
CA ARG A 49 -8.15 -16.61 5.92
C ARG A 49 -8.23 -17.66 4.83
N PHE A 50 -7.10 -18.26 4.50
CA PHE A 50 -7.01 -19.37 3.56
C PHE A 50 -6.90 -20.68 4.35
N PRO A 51 -7.95 -21.53 4.40
CA PRO A 51 -7.90 -22.81 5.08
C PRO A 51 -6.76 -23.68 4.56
N GLY A 52 -6.01 -24.29 5.46
CA GLY A 52 -4.88 -25.16 5.10
C GLY A 52 -3.55 -24.42 4.85
N LEU A 53 -3.52 -23.10 4.68
CA LEU A 53 -2.28 -22.37 4.59
C LEU A 53 -1.69 -22.06 5.98
N PRO A 54 -0.35 -22.04 6.10
CA PRO A 54 0.32 -21.75 7.37
C PRO A 54 0.15 -20.28 7.75
N PRO A 55 0.39 -19.92 9.04
CA PRO A 55 0.33 -18.53 9.49
C PRO A 55 1.36 -17.61 8.81
N ARG A 56 2.46 -18.16 8.27
CA ARG A 56 3.48 -17.44 7.52
C ARG A 56 3.54 -18.01 6.12
N ILE A 57 3.38 -17.15 5.10
CA ILE A 57 3.30 -17.52 3.70
C ILE A 57 4.43 -16.83 2.96
N ALA A 58 5.26 -17.57 2.22
CA ALA A 58 6.34 -17.03 1.41
C ALA A 58 6.07 -17.15 -0.11
N HIS A 59 5.14 -18.00 -0.50
CA HIS A 59 4.73 -18.20 -1.89
C HIS A 59 3.32 -18.78 -1.94
N GLY A 60 2.66 -18.66 -3.08
CA GLY A 60 1.40 -19.31 -3.40
C GLY A 60 1.59 -20.71 -3.99
N PRO A 61 0.51 -21.29 -4.49
CA PRO A 61 0.50 -22.58 -5.20
C PRO A 61 1.46 -22.60 -6.40
N ARG A 62 2.03 -23.77 -6.70
CA ARG A 62 3.10 -23.92 -7.71
C ARG A 62 2.62 -24.50 -9.04
N ASP A 63 1.39 -24.94 -9.11
CA ASP A 63 0.75 -25.64 -10.24
C ASP A 63 0.04 -24.69 -11.22
N GLY A 64 -0.04 -23.40 -10.90
CA GLY A 64 -0.64 -22.37 -11.73
C GLY A 64 0.34 -21.61 -12.63
N SER A 65 -0.11 -20.47 -13.15
CA SER A 65 0.69 -19.53 -13.97
C SER A 65 0.74 -18.13 -13.38
N ALA A 66 0.41 -17.97 -12.09
CA ALA A 66 0.37 -16.68 -11.42
C ALA A 66 1.61 -16.44 -10.56
N VAL A 67 2.00 -15.16 -10.41
CA VAL A 67 3.01 -14.66 -9.47
C VAL A 67 2.50 -13.39 -8.84
N ALA A 68 2.94 -13.06 -7.62
CA ALA A 68 2.65 -11.78 -6.98
C ALA A 68 3.90 -10.90 -6.97
N LEU A 69 3.83 -9.75 -7.65
CA LEU A 69 4.79 -8.67 -7.46
C LEU A 69 4.32 -7.84 -6.27
N THR A 70 5.13 -7.74 -5.22
CA THR A 70 4.77 -7.06 -3.98
C THR A 70 5.74 -5.94 -3.68
N PHE A 71 5.20 -4.73 -3.47
CA PHE A 71 6.01 -3.53 -3.24
C PHE A 71 5.94 -3.10 -1.79
N HIS A 72 7.07 -2.76 -1.21
CA HIS A 72 7.14 -2.03 0.05
C HIS A 72 6.79 -0.57 -0.24
N GLY A 73 5.63 -0.13 0.25
CA GLY A 73 5.04 1.18 -0.04
C GLY A 73 5.62 2.27 0.86
N GLN A 74 6.76 2.82 0.45
CA GLN A 74 7.41 3.99 1.04
C GLN A 74 8.31 4.65 -0.02
N GLY A 75 8.77 5.88 0.25
CA GLY A 75 9.63 6.64 -0.65
C GLY A 75 8.85 7.62 -1.52
N ASP A 76 9.42 8.02 -2.64
CA ASP A 76 8.86 9.03 -3.52
C ASP A 76 7.51 8.61 -4.13
N ALA A 77 6.47 9.43 -3.94
CA ALA A 77 5.13 9.13 -4.42
C ALA A 77 5.00 9.21 -5.94
N GLU A 78 5.81 10.02 -6.63
CA GLU A 78 5.80 10.09 -8.09
C GLU A 78 6.41 8.82 -8.71
N LEU A 79 7.50 8.30 -8.13
CA LEU A 79 8.03 6.99 -8.51
C LEU A 79 6.99 5.88 -8.27
N ALA A 80 6.30 5.93 -7.14
CA ALA A 80 5.23 4.97 -6.84
C ALA A 80 4.10 5.02 -7.87
N ARG A 81 3.64 6.22 -8.26
CA ARG A 81 2.63 6.40 -9.32
C ARG A 81 3.11 5.88 -10.67
N ALA A 82 4.37 6.14 -11.02
CA ALA A 82 4.95 5.67 -12.27
C ALA A 82 5.04 4.14 -12.31
N LEU A 83 5.46 3.49 -11.22
CA LEU A 83 5.52 2.03 -11.09
C LEU A 83 4.13 1.37 -11.22
N LEU A 84 3.12 1.95 -10.57
CA LEU A 84 1.74 1.46 -10.69
C LEU A 84 1.21 1.60 -12.12
N SER A 85 1.46 2.75 -12.77
CA SER A 85 1.06 2.99 -14.16
C SER A 85 1.76 2.05 -15.14
N GLU A 86 3.02 1.67 -14.86
CA GLU A 86 3.73 0.68 -15.67
C GLU A 86 3.10 -0.71 -15.53
N ALA A 87 2.79 -1.13 -14.31
CA ALA A 87 2.10 -2.39 -14.06
C ALA A 87 0.74 -2.43 -14.78
N GLU A 88 -0.05 -1.36 -14.68
CA GLU A 88 -1.36 -1.23 -15.34
C GLU A 88 -1.25 -1.31 -16.87
N ARG A 89 -0.28 -0.60 -17.47
CA ARG A 89 -0.04 -0.66 -18.93
C ARG A 89 0.29 -2.07 -19.42
N ALA A 90 0.95 -2.87 -18.59
CA ALA A 90 1.25 -4.26 -18.87
C ALA A 90 0.10 -5.24 -18.53
N GLY A 91 -1.03 -4.74 -18.04
CA GLY A 91 -2.15 -5.57 -17.58
C GLY A 91 -1.86 -6.35 -16.28
N ALA A 92 -0.85 -5.94 -15.53
CA ALA A 92 -0.46 -6.56 -14.26
C ALA A 92 -1.18 -5.91 -13.07
N ARG A 93 -1.48 -6.73 -12.06
CA ARG A 93 -1.92 -6.25 -10.76
C ARG A 93 -0.89 -6.61 -9.71
N VAL A 94 -0.67 -5.70 -8.77
CA VAL A 94 0.38 -5.84 -7.75
C VAL A 94 -0.21 -5.70 -6.34
N THR A 95 0.58 -6.06 -5.34
CA THR A 95 0.23 -5.83 -3.93
C THR A 95 1.20 -4.83 -3.32
N VAL A 96 0.67 -3.78 -2.70
CA VAL A 96 1.46 -2.75 -2.01
C VAL A 96 1.31 -2.93 -0.52
N LEU A 97 2.39 -3.23 0.17
CA LEU A 97 2.47 -3.27 1.64
C LEU A 97 2.93 -1.87 2.09
N ALA A 98 1.97 -1.02 2.49
CA ALA A 98 2.25 0.39 2.75
C ALA A 98 2.69 0.64 4.19
N VAL A 99 3.68 1.52 4.36
CA VAL A 99 4.09 2.08 5.64
C VAL A 99 3.07 3.15 6.07
N GLY A 100 2.64 3.11 7.33
CA GLY A 100 1.60 4.01 7.83
C GLY A 100 1.97 5.49 7.75
N THR A 101 3.21 5.87 8.11
CA THR A 101 3.70 7.24 8.00
C THR A 101 3.78 7.73 6.55
N TRP A 102 4.10 6.86 5.61
CA TRP A 102 4.06 7.20 4.19
C TRP A 102 2.62 7.51 3.72
N LEU A 103 1.62 6.78 4.24
CA LEU A 103 0.21 7.10 4.00
C LEU A 103 -0.27 8.34 4.76
N ASP A 104 0.43 8.78 5.81
CA ASP A 104 0.17 10.08 6.46
C ASP A 104 0.63 11.25 5.57
N GLU A 105 1.77 11.08 4.91
CA GLU A 105 2.35 12.06 3.99
C GLU A 105 1.63 12.07 2.63
N HIS A 106 1.14 10.89 2.17
CA HIS A 106 0.54 10.68 0.86
C HIS A 106 -0.79 9.89 0.95
N PRO A 107 -1.82 10.44 1.63
CA PRO A 107 -3.08 9.70 1.86
C PRO A 107 -3.82 9.32 0.56
N GLU A 108 -3.66 10.09 -0.50
CA GLU A 108 -4.22 9.81 -1.83
C GLU A 108 -3.65 8.54 -2.47
N MET A 109 -2.45 8.11 -2.05
CA MET A 109 -1.83 6.89 -2.58
C MET A 109 -2.58 5.61 -2.18
N ALA A 110 -3.27 5.61 -1.04
CA ALA A 110 -4.15 4.50 -0.68
C ALA A 110 -5.23 4.28 -1.75
N ARG A 111 -5.82 5.39 -2.22
CA ARG A 111 -6.84 5.37 -3.27
C ARG A 111 -6.22 5.01 -4.62
N ARG A 112 -5.08 5.64 -4.97
CA ARG A 112 -4.36 5.37 -6.22
C ARG A 112 -4.07 3.88 -6.42
N VAL A 113 -3.65 3.18 -5.37
CA VAL A 113 -3.40 1.73 -5.40
C VAL A 113 -4.69 0.97 -5.70
N LEU A 114 -5.77 1.27 -4.98
CA LEU A 114 -7.03 0.52 -5.11
C LEU A 114 -7.74 0.80 -6.45
N ASP A 115 -7.77 2.04 -6.91
CA ASP A 115 -8.43 2.42 -8.17
C ASP A 115 -7.72 1.83 -9.40
N GLY A 116 -6.41 1.54 -9.31
CA GLY A 116 -5.66 0.79 -10.30
C GLY A 116 -5.93 -0.74 -10.30
N GLY A 117 -6.82 -1.22 -9.42
CA GLY A 117 -7.10 -2.65 -9.28
C GLY A 117 -6.03 -3.42 -8.53
N HIS A 118 -5.11 -2.72 -7.86
CA HIS A 118 -4.07 -3.30 -7.03
C HIS A 118 -4.56 -3.60 -5.62
N GLU A 119 -3.78 -4.36 -4.86
CA GLU A 119 -4.10 -4.71 -3.49
C GLU A 119 -3.25 -3.88 -2.52
N LEU A 120 -3.85 -3.46 -1.41
CA LEU A 120 -3.19 -2.69 -0.36
C LEU A 120 -3.10 -3.52 0.92
N GLY A 121 -1.96 -3.46 1.59
CA GLY A 121 -1.68 -4.14 2.85
C GLY A 121 -0.79 -3.30 3.78
N ASN A 122 -0.48 -3.87 4.93
CA ASN A 122 0.18 -3.26 6.08
C ASN A 122 1.67 -3.61 6.13
N HIS A 123 2.54 -2.60 6.20
CA HIS A 123 3.98 -2.75 6.39
C HIS A 123 4.50 -2.02 7.65
N THR A 124 3.72 -2.05 8.74
CA THR A 124 3.93 -1.33 10.00
C THR A 124 3.73 0.18 9.91
N MET A 125 3.64 0.83 11.06
CA MET A 125 3.37 2.27 11.09
C MET A 125 4.57 3.12 10.71
N ARG A 126 5.77 2.82 11.24
CA ARG A 126 7.00 3.65 11.12
C ARG A 126 8.19 2.90 10.53
N HIS A 127 7.95 1.73 9.93
CA HIS A 127 9.00 0.91 9.31
C HIS A 127 10.17 0.59 10.26
N ARG A 128 9.88 0.38 11.56
CA ARG A 128 10.88 -0.07 12.55
C ARG A 128 11.21 -1.55 12.35
N ALA A 129 12.34 -2.02 12.89
CA ALA A 129 12.67 -3.45 12.89
C ALA A 129 11.71 -4.22 13.83
N VAL A 130 10.48 -4.46 13.36
CA VAL A 130 9.33 -4.91 14.18
C VAL A 130 9.60 -6.23 14.90
N CYS A 131 10.44 -7.10 14.32
CA CYS A 131 10.82 -8.38 14.93
C CYS A 131 11.79 -8.25 16.11
N ALA A 132 12.41 -7.07 16.29
CA ALA A 132 13.33 -6.79 17.41
C ALA A 132 12.68 -5.92 18.50
N LEU A 133 11.42 -5.50 18.34
CA LEU A 133 10.72 -4.65 19.29
C LEU A 133 10.13 -5.47 20.45
N PRO A 134 9.96 -4.84 21.64
CA PRO A 134 9.09 -5.35 22.69
C PRO A 134 7.66 -5.59 22.15
N ALA A 135 6.94 -6.53 22.76
CA ALA A 135 5.63 -6.99 22.28
C ALA A 135 4.61 -5.85 22.09
N ASP A 136 4.55 -4.91 23.04
CA ASP A 136 3.60 -3.82 22.99
C ASP A 136 3.93 -2.84 21.86
N GLU A 137 5.22 -2.53 21.67
CA GLU A 137 5.67 -1.68 20.58
C GLU A 137 5.46 -2.35 19.21
N ALA A 138 5.78 -3.64 19.10
CA ALA A 138 5.55 -4.40 17.87
C ALA A 138 4.05 -4.45 17.51
N TYR A 139 3.18 -4.67 18.52
CA TYR A 139 1.74 -4.61 18.31
C TYR A 139 1.27 -3.22 17.90
N ALA A 140 1.77 -2.17 18.53
CA ALA A 140 1.43 -0.78 18.20
C ALA A 140 1.81 -0.44 16.75
N GLU A 141 2.98 -0.88 16.26
CA GLU A 141 3.40 -0.71 14.86
C GLU A 141 2.42 -1.35 13.87
N ILE A 142 1.91 -2.54 14.19
CA ILE A 142 0.94 -3.25 13.34
C ILE A 142 -0.44 -2.60 13.42
N ALA A 143 -0.95 -2.38 14.65
CA ALA A 143 -2.31 -1.92 14.88
C ALA A 143 -2.53 -0.48 14.39
N GLN A 144 -1.58 0.44 14.63
CA GLN A 144 -1.69 1.82 14.17
C GLN A 144 -1.72 1.92 12.64
N CYS A 145 -0.92 1.11 11.93
CA CYS A 145 -0.98 1.06 10.47
C CYS A 145 -2.31 0.45 9.99
N ALA A 146 -2.80 -0.61 10.65
CA ALA A 146 -4.12 -1.18 10.34
C ALA A 146 -5.24 -0.14 10.50
N ASP A 147 -5.20 0.65 11.57
CA ASP A 147 -6.16 1.75 11.78
C ASP A 147 -6.02 2.86 10.75
N ARG A 148 -4.79 3.16 10.30
CA ARG A 148 -4.56 4.11 9.21
C ARG A 148 -5.21 3.62 7.92
N LEU A 149 -4.95 2.40 7.53
CA LEU A 149 -5.56 1.77 6.35
C LEU A 149 -7.09 1.80 6.44
N ARG A 150 -7.65 1.43 7.60
CA ARG A 150 -9.11 1.43 7.81
C ARG A 150 -9.72 2.81 7.63
N ARG A 151 -9.08 3.87 8.13
CA ARG A 151 -9.57 5.25 7.94
C ARG A 151 -9.56 5.70 6.49
N LEU A 152 -8.56 5.27 5.70
CA LEU A 152 -8.39 5.68 4.32
C LEU A 152 -9.23 4.84 3.33
N THR A 153 -9.51 3.57 3.65
CA THR A 153 -10.04 2.60 2.68
C THR A 153 -11.26 1.82 3.18
N GLY A 154 -11.62 1.95 4.45
CA GLY A 154 -12.67 1.15 5.09
C GLY A 154 -12.23 -0.24 5.55
N THR A 155 -11.01 -0.70 5.21
CA THR A 155 -10.46 -2.00 5.63
C THR A 155 -9.05 -1.85 6.18
N ILE A 156 -8.55 -2.88 6.89
CA ILE A 156 -7.16 -2.91 7.39
C ILE A 156 -6.14 -3.34 6.32
N GLY A 157 -6.58 -3.51 5.06
CA GLY A 157 -5.79 -4.10 3.97
C GLY A 157 -5.78 -5.63 3.98
N GLY A 158 -5.37 -6.24 2.87
CA GLY A 158 -5.44 -7.70 2.69
C GLY A 158 -4.37 -8.46 3.49
N TRP A 159 -3.19 -7.90 3.61
CA TRP A 159 -1.99 -8.58 4.10
C TRP A 159 -1.18 -7.72 5.08
N PHE A 160 -0.43 -8.40 5.95
CA PHE A 160 0.63 -7.80 6.76
C PHE A 160 1.98 -8.41 6.40
N ARG A 161 3.02 -7.58 6.26
CA ARG A 161 4.42 -7.98 6.14
C ARG A 161 5.25 -7.27 7.20
N PRO A 162 6.14 -7.98 7.95
CA PRO A 162 7.00 -7.32 8.92
C PRO A 162 8.02 -6.41 8.24
N SER A 163 8.20 -5.20 8.77
CA SER A 163 9.23 -4.28 8.32
C SER A 163 10.63 -4.75 8.77
N ARG A 164 11.61 -4.54 7.89
CA ARG A 164 13.03 -4.88 8.11
C ARG A 164 13.28 -6.35 8.48
N ALA A 165 12.40 -7.25 8.04
CA ALA A 165 12.56 -8.68 8.26
C ALA A 165 11.91 -9.47 7.13
N ARG A 166 12.61 -10.43 6.56
CA ARG A 166 12.05 -11.33 5.56
C ARG A 166 10.96 -12.22 6.16
N THR A 167 11.19 -12.72 7.38
CA THR A 167 10.29 -13.65 8.06
C THR A 167 9.91 -13.10 9.42
N ALA A 168 8.62 -13.14 9.75
CA ALA A 168 8.13 -12.78 11.07
C ALA A 168 8.56 -13.80 12.14
N THR A 169 8.87 -13.33 13.35
CA THR A 169 9.01 -14.17 14.53
C THR A 169 7.65 -14.75 14.95
N ASP A 170 7.63 -15.77 15.78
CA ASP A 170 6.39 -16.31 16.33
C ASP A 170 5.61 -15.26 17.13
N LEU A 171 6.31 -14.38 17.85
CA LEU A 171 5.69 -13.26 18.54
C LEU A 171 4.96 -12.34 17.55
N VAL A 172 5.65 -11.84 16.53
CA VAL A 172 5.07 -10.93 15.53
C VAL A 172 3.92 -11.61 14.76
N THR A 173 4.02 -12.91 14.50
CA THR A 173 2.94 -13.67 13.86
C THR A 173 1.68 -13.70 14.75
N ARG A 174 1.81 -13.92 16.05
CA ARG A 174 0.66 -13.86 16.98
C ARG A 174 0.09 -12.45 17.11
N LEU A 175 0.95 -11.43 17.14
CA LEU A 175 0.52 -10.03 17.22
C LEU A 175 -0.21 -9.59 15.94
N ALA A 176 0.24 -10.03 14.78
CA ALA A 176 -0.45 -9.81 13.52
C ALA A 176 -1.85 -10.47 13.50
N ALA A 177 -1.95 -11.71 13.95
CA ALA A 177 -3.23 -12.39 14.10
C ALA A 177 -4.19 -11.66 15.05
N ARG A 178 -3.68 -11.15 16.18
CA ARG A 178 -4.44 -10.30 17.12
C ARG A 178 -4.92 -8.98 16.47
N ALA A 179 -4.12 -8.41 15.58
CA ALA A 179 -4.47 -7.20 14.83
C ALA A 179 -5.46 -7.46 13.68
N GLY A 180 -5.79 -8.73 13.40
CA GLY A 180 -6.76 -9.12 12.38
C GLY A 180 -6.15 -9.76 11.12
N TYR A 181 -4.84 -9.96 11.05
CA TYR A 181 -4.17 -10.60 9.91
C TYR A 181 -3.96 -12.10 10.16
N PRO A 182 -4.77 -13.00 9.57
CA PRO A 182 -4.66 -14.44 9.81
C PRO A 182 -3.38 -15.04 9.23
N HIS A 183 -2.78 -14.37 8.26
CA HIS A 183 -1.53 -14.76 7.63
C HIS A 183 -0.57 -13.59 7.56
N VAL A 184 0.73 -13.86 7.75
CA VAL A 184 1.83 -12.92 7.56
C VAL A 184 2.52 -13.24 6.23
N LEU A 185 2.63 -12.24 5.36
CA LEU A 185 3.23 -12.39 4.04
C LEU A 185 4.75 -12.18 4.10
N SER A 186 5.49 -13.17 3.66
CA SER A 186 6.91 -13.11 3.31
C SER A 186 7.07 -13.08 1.78
N TYR A 187 8.21 -13.48 1.27
CA TYR A 187 8.51 -13.63 -0.15
C TYR A 187 9.54 -14.75 -0.35
N ASP A 188 9.54 -15.39 -1.51
CA ASP A 188 10.53 -16.38 -1.91
C ASP A 188 11.56 -15.80 -2.90
N VAL A 189 11.22 -14.69 -3.59
CA VAL A 189 12.13 -13.99 -4.51
C VAL A 189 12.41 -12.58 -3.98
N ASP A 190 13.68 -12.24 -3.84
CA ASP A 190 14.14 -10.90 -3.46
C ASP A 190 14.81 -10.24 -4.67
N SER A 191 14.31 -9.09 -5.07
CA SER A 191 14.88 -8.31 -6.17
C SER A 191 16.20 -7.63 -5.81
N LEU A 192 16.46 -7.44 -4.51
CA LEU A 192 17.58 -6.66 -3.96
C LEU A 192 17.63 -5.21 -4.45
N ASP A 193 16.54 -4.69 -4.97
CA ASP A 193 16.41 -3.34 -5.54
C ASP A 193 16.73 -2.23 -4.53
N PHE A 194 16.49 -2.49 -3.23
CA PHE A 194 16.83 -1.57 -2.12
C PHE A 194 18.33 -1.30 -1.96
N GLN A 195 19.19 -2.07 -2.64
CA GLN A 195 20.64 -1.85 -2.68
C GLN A 195 21.08 -0.97 -3.86
N ASP A 196 20.13 -0.53 -4.70
CA ASP A 196 20.38 0.23 -5.93
C ASP A 196 21.42 -0.43 -6.88
N PRO A 197 21.33 -1.73 -7.17
CA PRO A 197 22.33 -2.44 -7.96
C PRO A 197 22.25 -2.13 -9.47
N GLY A 198 21.29 -1.31 -9.87
CA GLY A 198 20.98 -0.99 -11.25
C GLY A 198 19.88 -1.87 -11.83
N PRO A 199 19.19 -1.39 -12.89
CA PRO A 199 17.98 -2.03 -13.41
C PRO A 199 18.19 -3.43 -13.97
N ASP A 200 19.32 -3.70 -14.62
CA ASP A 200 19.62 -5.02 -15.16
C ASP A 200 19.80 -6.06 -14.04
N ALA A 201 20.49 -5.70 -12.96
CA ALA A 201 20.67 -6.58 -11.82
C ALA A 201 19.34 -6.88 -11.10
N VAL A 202 18.46 -5.89 -10.96
CA VAL A 202 17.10 -6.08 -10.43
C VAL A 202 16.30 -7.05 -11.31
N ARG A 203 16.29 -6.84 -12.63
CA ARG A 203 15.64 -7.75 -13.59
C ARG A 203 16.17 -9.18 -13.45
N ASP A 204 17.49 -9.35 -13.44
CA ASP A 204 18.12 -10.65 -13.42
C ASP A 204 17.92 -11.38 -12.10
N ALA A 205 17.93 -10.65 -10.97
CA ALA A 205 17.61 -11.20 -9.66
C ALA A 205 16.17 -11.74 -9.61
N VAL A 206 15.21 -11.02 -10.17
CA VAL A 206 13.81 -11.47 -10.23
C VAL A 206 13.66 -12.62 -11.21
N LEU A 207 14.06 -12.45 -12.48
CA LEU A 207 13.84 -13.43 -13.51
C LEU A 207 14.67 -14.72 -13.32
N GLY A 208 15.80 -14.66 -12.64
CA GLY A 208 16.61 -15.83 -12.31
C GLY A 208 15.95 -16.79 -11.31
N GLN A 209 15.04 -16.29 -10.48
CA GLN A 209 14.47 -17.06 -9.37
C GLN A 209 12.96 -17.30 -9.49
N VAL A 210 12.23 -16.40 -10.18
CA VAL A 210 10.77 -16.42 -10.24
C VAL A 210 10.25 -17.67 -10.98
N ARG A 211 9.20 -18.24 -10.40
CA ARG A 211 8.43 -19.39 -10.95
C ARG A 211 6.96 -19.25 -10.58
N ALA A 212 6.10 -20.12 -11.09
CA ALA A 212 4.69 -20.14 -10.68
C ALA A 212 4.55 -20.12 -9.17
N GLY A 213 3.62 -19.32 -8.66
CA GLY A 213 3.37 -19.14 -7.24
C GLY A 213 4.34 -18.22 -6.51
N SER A 214 5.40 -17.69 -7.13
CA SER A 214 6.36 -16.83 -6.44
C SER A 214 5.72 -15.54 -5.93
N VAL A 215 6.16 -15.11 -4.75
CA VAL A 215 5.95 -13.77 -4.19
C VAL A 215 7.28 -13.03 -4.28
N VAL A 216 7.31 -11.95 -5.06
CA VAL A 216 8.50 -11.14 -5.31
C VAL A 216 8.48 -9.90 -4.44
N SER A 217 9.59 -9.59 -3.77
CA SER A 217 9.80 -8.36 -2.98
C SER A 217 10.46 -7.27 -3.82
N LEU A 218 9.83 -6.10 -3.87
CA LEU A 218 10.24 -4.89 -4.57
C LEU A 218 9.96 -3.65 -3.70
N HIS A 219 10.51 -2.48 -4.06
CA HIS A 219 10.34 -1.24 -3.30
C HIS A 219 9.96 -0.06 -4.22
N PHE A 220 9.14 0.87 -3.72
CA PHE A 220 8.74 2.06 -4.48
C PHE A 220 9.83 3.13 -4.57
N GLY A 221 10.69 3.26 -3.59
CA GLY A 221 11.65 4.36 -3.47
C GLY A 221 12.86 4.30 -4.41
N HIS A 222 12.94 3.34 -5.34
CA HIS A 222 14.15 3.09 -6.14
C HIS A 222 13.86 3.25 -7.64
N SER A 223 14.53 4.21 -8.30
CA SER A 223 14.37 4.47 -9.73
C SER A 223 14.81 3.30 -10.61
N GLY A 224 15.79 2.51 -10.15
CA GLY A 224 16.22 1.28 -10.82
C GLY A 224 15.09 0.25 -10.94
N THR A 225 14.20 0.17 -9.95
CA THR A 225 13.01 -0.69 -9.98
C THR A 225 12.03 -0.25 -11.08
N LEU A 226 11.78 1.05 -11.20
CA LEU A 226 10.92 1.59 -12.27
C LEU A 226 11.49 1.24 -13.66
N THR A 227 12.80 1.41 -13.84
CA THR A 227 13.46 1.11 -15.11
C THR A 227 13.47 -0.40 -15.42
N ALA A 228 13.59 -1.26 -14.40
CA ALA A 228 13.61 -2.72 -14.56
C ALA A 228 12.22 -3.32 -14.81
N LEU A 229 11.15 -2.70 -14.29
CA LEU A 229 9.80 -3.28 -14.25
C LEU A 229 9.26 -3.71 -15.63
N PRO A 230 9.38 -2.91 -16.72
CA PRO A 230 8.94 -3.36 -18.06
C PRO A 230 9.59 -4.66 -18.50
N ALA A 231 10.90 -4.79 -18.30
CA ALA A 231 11.65 -5.99 -18.69
C ALA A 231 11.31 -7.21 -17.82
N VAL A 232 11.02 -6.99 -16.52
CA VAL A 232 10.52 -8.03 -15.61
C VAL A 232 9.15 -8.53 -16.08
N LEU A 233 8.19 -7.64 -16.34
CA LEU A 233 6.83 -7.99 -16.77
C LEU A 233 6.85 -8.72 -18.13
N ASP A 234 7.66 -8.27 -19.05
CA ASP A 234 7.89 -8.92 -20.34
C ASP A 234 8.50 -10.33 -20.17
N GLY A 235 9.49 -10.45 -19.29
CA GLY A 235 10.13 -11.72 -18.96
C GLY A 235 9.14 -12.73 -18.34
N LEU A 236 8.25 -12.28 -17.46
CA LEU A 236 7.17 -13.10 -16.91
C LEU A 236 6.22 -13.56 -18.01
N ARG A 237 5.76 -12.64 -18.86
CA ARG A 237 4.85 -12.96 -19.97
C ARG A 237 5.45 -13.99 -20.93
N ARG A 238 6.71 -13.86 -21.31
CA ARG A 238 7.41 -14.85 -22.17
C ARG A 238 7.48 -16.25 -21.56
N ARG A 239 7.41 -16.34 -20.22
CA ARG A 239 7.37 -17.61 -19.47
C ARG A 239 5.95 -18.12 -19.20
N GLY A 240 4.93 -17.44 -19.74
CA GLY A 240 3.52 -17.77 -19.49
C GLY A 240 3.06 -17.42 -18.05
N LEU A 241 3.82 -16.56 -17.32
CA LEU A 241 3.48 -16.13 -15.96
C LEU A 241 2.73 -14.80 -15.98
N ARG A 242 1.72 -14.68 -15.13
CA ARG A 242 0.90 -13.47 -14.99
C ARG A 242 1.10 -12.86 -13.60
N ALA A 243 1.37 -11.55 -13.56
CA ALA A 243 1.43 -10.80 -12.30
C ALA A 243 0.01 -10.45 -11.83
N VAL A 244 -0.36 -10.96 -10.66
CA VAL A 244 -1.67 -10.79 -10.02
C VAL A 244 -1.48 -10.30 -8.58
N THR A 245 -2.56 -9.89 -7.91
CA THR A 245 -2.50 -9.56 -6.48
C THR A 245 -2.18 -10.80 -5.64
N THR A 246 -1.67 -10.59 -4.42
CA THR A 246 -1.37 -11.71 -3.52
C THR A 246 -2.63 -12.53 -3.20
N THR A 247 -3.76 -11.85 -2.97
CA THR A 247 -5.03 -12.54 -2.73
C THR A 247 -5.46 -13.39 -3.92
N GLU A 248 -5.31 -12.88 -5.14
CA GLU A 248 -5.60 -13.67 -6.35
C GLU A 248 -4.65 -14.86 -6.52
N LEU A 249 -3.36 -14.66 -6.23
CA LEU A 249 -2.38 -15.73 -6.24
C LEU A 249 -2.78 -16.88 -5.31
N MET A 250 -3.27 -16.56 -4.10
CA MET A 250 -3.69 -17.58 -3.12
C MET A 250 -5.02 -18.26 -3.45
N HIS A 251 -5.83 -17.68 -4.34
CA HIS A 251 -7.06 -18.31 -4.86
C HIS A 251 -6.85 -19.11 -6.15
N SER A 252 -5.64 -19.15 -6.70
CA SER A 252 -5.37 -19.74 -8.01
C SER A 252 -5.52 -21.26 -8.07
N ASP A 253 -5.80 -21.92 -6.93
CA ASP A 253 -6.20 -23.32 -6.90
C ASP A 253 -7.69 -23.41 -7.23
N GLY A 254 -8.06 -23.67 -8.47
CA GLY A 254 -9.32 -24.19 -9.01
C GLY A 254 -10.59 -24.31 -8.16
N VAL A 255 -10.63 -23.77 -6.95
CA VAL A 255 -11.81 -23.70 -6.08
C VAL A 255 -12.51 -22.36 -6.35
N ALA A 256 -13.50 -22.39 -7.23
CA ALA A 256 -14.47 -21.32 -7.32
C ALA A 256 -15.02 -21.03 -5.91
N PRO A 257 -15.17 -19.75 -5.49
CA PRO A 257 -15.81 -19.44 -4.23
C PRO A 257 -17.20 -20.06 -4.23
N THR A 258 -17.46 -20.99 -3.32
CA THR A 258 -18.82 -21.49 -3.08
C THR A 258 -19.63 -20.29 -2.58
N ALA A 259 -20.55 -19.80 -3.41
CA ALA A 259 -21.56 -18.86 -3.00
C ALA A 259 -22.29 -19.47 -1.80
N GLY A 260 -22.26 -18.79 -0.67
CA GLY A 260 -23.02 -19.19 0.51
C GLY A 260 -24.50 -19.37 0.13
N PRO A 261 -25.24 -20.26 0.80
CA PRO A 261 -26.63 -20.58 0.45
C PRO A 261 -27.47 -19.31 0.57
N GLY A 262 -27.96 -18.84 -0.57
CA GLY A 262 -28.95 -17.78 -0.65
C GLY A 262 -30.15 -18.15 0.21
N ARG A 263 -30.53 -17.28 1.16
CA ARG A 263 -31.78 -17.39 1.89
C ARG A 263 -32.92 -17.46 0.85
N ARG A 264 -33.55 -18.61 0.78
CA ARG A 264 -34.87 -18.70 0.12
C ARG A 264 -35.82 -17.84 0.94
N THR A 265 -36.33 -16.78 0.35
CA THR A 265 -37.54 -16.13 0.86
C THR A 265 -38.68 -17.04 0.51
N GLU A 266 -39.20 -17.74 1.51
CA GLU A 266 -40.52 -18.37 1.41
C GLU A 266 -41.56 -17.25 1.43
N THR A 267 -42.21 -17.04 0.28
CA THR A 267 -43.49 -16.34 0.20
C THR A 267 -44.57 -17.38 0.38
N GLY A 268 -45.23 -17.32 1.55
CA GLY A 268 -46.53 -17.90 1.78
C GLY A 268 -47.63 -16.85 1.59
#